data_64ad6d8461ca431e53a81fc7c63d846f
#
_entry.id   64ad6d8461ca431e53a81fc7c63d846f
#
_cell.length_a   1.000
_cell.length_b   1.000
_cell.length_c   1.000
_cell.angle_alpha   90.00
_cell.angle_beta   90.00
_cell.angle_gamma   90.00
#
_symmetry.space_group_name_H-M   'P 1'
#
loop_
_entity.id
_entity.type
_entity.pdbx_description
1 polymer ?
#
loop_
_entity_poly.entity_id
_entity_poly.type
_entity_poly.pdbx_seq_one_letter_code
_entity_poly.pdbx_strand_id
1 'polypeptide(L)'
;ISGGTSMGAFVSAMLACGFDSVEMEHIAHETFVARNYLNDYTMPKVSLIRGERFHARLQAIFGSRRIEELRRTYYCISTNLTTGLPMVHDRGNLASWVGTSMSVPGVAPPIAFEGDLLCDGGVVNNLPTDVMQNLERGVIIACNVSNDGDIRAPGAGIGEPDQAALLRWKG
;
A
#
# COMPACT_ATOMS: atom_id res chain seq x y z
N ILE A 1 -11.50 10.79 -10.91
CA ILE A 1 -11.24 10.13 -9.62
C ILE A 1 -10.08 9.18 -9.79
N SER A 2 -9.21 9.10 -8.82
CA SER A 2 -8.15 8.09 -8.75
C SER A 2 -8.15 7.48 -7.35
N GLY A 3 -7.79 6.21 -7.26
CA GLY A 3 -7.70 5.54 -5.97
C GLY A 3 -6.94 4.24 -6.08
N GLY A 4 -6.59 3.66 -4.94
CA GLY A 4 -5.84 2.41 -4.93
C GLY A 4 -5.45 1.95 -3.54
N THR A 5 -4.75 0.83 -3.53
CA THR A 5 -4.25 0.18 -2.32
C THR A 5 -2.75 -0.02 -2.45
N SER A 6 -2.00 0.19 -1.36
CA SER A 6 -0.56 -0.04 -1.30
C SER A 6 0.19 0.72 -2.41
N MET A 7 0.91 0.05 -3.29
CA MET A 7 1.56 0.69 -4.44
C MET A 7 0.56 1.46 -5.32
N GLY A 8 -0.67 0.94 -5.48
CA GLY A 8 -1.75 1.64 -6.17
C GLY A 8 -2.15 2.95 -5.49
N ALA A 9 -2.13 3.02 -4.16
CA ALA A 9 -2.36 4.25 -3.41
C ALA A 9 -1.26 5.29 -3.70
N PHE A 10 0.00 4.87 -3.74
CA PHE A 10 1.13 5.75 -4.03
C PHE A 10 1.06 6.33 -5.45
N VAL A 11 0.83 5.48 -6.45
CA VAL A 11 0.75 5.89 -7.86
C VAL A 11 -0.46 6.81 -8.09
N SER A 12 -1.63 6.44 -7.57
CA SER A 12 -2.85 7.25 -7.73
C SER A 12 -2.80 8.59 -6.97
N ALA A 13 -2.04 8.65 -5.85
CA ALA A 13 -1.79 9.91 -5.14
C ALA A 13 -0.96 10.88 -5.97
N MET A 14 0.10 10.41 -6.63
CA MET A 14 0.90 11.23 -7.54
C MET A 14 0.05 11.78 -8.70
N LEU A 15 -0.79 10.92 -9.29
CA LEU A 15 -1.73 11.30 -10.34
C LEU A 15 -2.74 12.36 -9.85
N ALA A 16 -3.25 12.21 -8.61
CA ALA A 16 -4.18 13.17 -8.01
C ALA A 16 -3.51 14.52 -7.72
N CYS A 17 -2.23 14.51 -7.37
CA CYS A 17 -1.41 15.71 -7.22
C CYS A 17 -1.10 16.42 -8.55
N GLY A 18 -1.31 15.75 -9.67
CA GLY A 18 -1.07 16.30 -11.02
C GLY A 18 0.35 16.10 -11.55
N PHE A 19 1.11 15.16 -10.98
CA PHE A 19 2.41 14.77 -11.54
C PHE A 19 2.21 14.13 -12.92
N ASP A 20 3.11 14.41 -13.83
CA ASP A 20 3.14 13.75 -15.13
C ASP A 20 3.82 12.37 -15.05
N SER A 21 3.75 11.62 -16.15
CA SER A 21 4.28 10.23 -16.17
C SER A 21 5.78 10.16 -15.96
N VAL A 22 6.54 11.16 -16.42
CA VAL A 22 8.00 11.21 -16.28
C VAL A 22 8.39 11.51 -14.83
N GLU A 23 7.68 12.47 -14.21
CA GLU A 23 7.85 12.78 -12.79
C GLU A 23 7.49 11.58 -11.91
N MET A 24 6.38 10.90 -12.20
CA MET A 24 5.93 9.71 -11.46
C MET A 24 6.94 8.57 -11.55
N GLU A 25 7.45 8.28 -12.76
CA GLU A 25 8.49 7.28 -12.98
C GLU A 25 9.77 7.59 -12.22
N HIS A 26 10.24 8.84 -12.31
CA HIS A 26 11.42 9.29 -11.60
C HIS A 26 11.27 9.16 -10.09
N ILE A 27 10.16 9.61 -9.53
CA ILE A 27 9.86 9.54 -8.10
C ILE A 27 9.80 8.07 -7.64
N ALA A 28 9.14 7.19 -8.41
CA ALA A 28 9.04 5.77 -8.09
C ALA A 28 10.43 5.10 -8.14
N HIS A 29 11.21 5.33 -9.19
CA HIS A 29 12.55 4.80 -9.34
C HIS A 29 13.47 5.27 -8.20
N GLU A 30 13.49 6.57 -7.88
CA GLU A 30 14.25 7.12 -6.77
C GLU A 30 13.84 6.49 -5.42
N THR A 31 12.55 6.27 -5.22
CA THR A 31 12.01 5.81 -3.94
C THR A 31 12.29 4.32 -3.69
N PHE A 32 12.11 3.48 -4.69
CA PHE A 32 12.14 2.03 -4.52
C PHE A 32 13.39 1.34 -5.09
N VAL A 33 14.06 1.96 -6.07
CA VAL A 33 15.21 1.35 -6.77
C VAL A 33 16.51 2.03 -6.37
N ALA A 34 16.68 3.33 -6.66
CA ALA A 34 17.95 4.01 -6.51
C ALA A 34 18.38 4.17 -5.06
N ARG A 35 17.46 4.57 -4.17
CA ARG A 35 17.75 4.82 -2.74
C ARG A 35 17.16 3.78 -1.81
N ASN A 36 16.17 3.03 -2.28
CA ASN A 36 15.46 2.01 -1.52
C ASN A 36 15.13 2.46 -0.09
N TYR A 37 14.17 3.39 0.04
CA TYR A 37 13.78 3.95 1.33
C TYR A 37 13.13 2.95 2.29
N LEU A 38 12.85 1.72 1.84
CA LEU A 38 12.43 0.61 2.69
C LEU A 38 13.61 -0.08 3.39
N ASN A 39 14.84 0.37 3.19
CA ASN A 39 16.05 -0.24 3.73
C ASN A 39 16.41 0.36 5.12
N ASP A 40 15.43 0.42 6.03
CA ASP A 40 15.64 0.81 7.43
C ASP A 40 15.35 -0.37 8.38
N TYR A 41 16.09 -1.47 8.17
CA TYR A 41 15.93 -2.70 8.93
C TYR A 41 16.10 -2.48 10.44
N THR A 42 15.31 -3.22 11.22
CA THR A 42 15.37 -3.21 12.68
C THR A 42 15.37 -4.65 13.21
N MET A 43 15.63 -4.81 14.51
CA MET A 43 15.46 -6.11 15.15
C MET A 43 13.97 -6.47 15.15
N PRO A 44 13.56 -7.61 14.53
CA PRO A 44 12.16 -7.89 14.25
C PRO A 44 11.40 -8.29 15.52
N LYS A 45 10.84 -7.30 16.23
CA LYS A 45 9.87 -7.52 17.32
C LYS A 45 8.42 -7.40 16.83
N VAL A 46 8.16 -6.45 15.93
CA VAL A 46 6.85 -6.16 15.35
C VAL A 46 6.93 -6.16 13.82
N SER A 47 8.05 -5.69 13.25
CA SER A 47 8.26 -5.52 11.82
C SER A 47 9.74 -5.66 11.46
N LEU A 48 10.03 -5.93 10.19
CA LEU A 48 11.39 -6.02 9.66
C LEU A 48 12.03 -4.65 9.48
N ILE A 49 11.26 -3.61 9.18
CA ILE A 49 11.72 -2.24 8.99
C ILE A 49 11.04 -1.30 10.00
N ARG A 50 11.66 -0.15 10.25
CA ARG A 50 11.05 0.93 11.06
C ARG A 50 10.00 1.71 10.29
N GLY A 51 10.20 1.87 8.97
CA GLY A 51 9.33 2.65 8.10
C GLY A 51 9.55 4.17 8.15
N GLU A 52 10.46 4.64 9.01
CA GLU A 52 10.72 6.08 9.21
C GLU A 52 11.25 6.76 7.96
N ARG A 53 12.20 6.11 7.26
CA ARG A 53 12.78 6.63 6.01
C ARG A 53 11.73 6.75 4.91
N PHE A 54 10.89 5.74 4.79
CA PHE A 54 9.82 5.75 3.81
C PHE A 54 8.79 6.83 4.12
N HIS A 55 8.39 6.97 5.38
CA HIS A 55 7.49 8.03 5.81
C HIS A 55 8.07 9.43 5.53
N ALA A 56 9.34 9.66 5.86
CA ALA A 56 10.02 10.92 5.55
C ALA A 56 10.07 11.19 4.03
N ARG A 57 10.24 10.13 3.21
CA ARG A 57 10.18 10.26 1.74
C ARG A 57 8.79 10.64 1.25
N LEU A 58 7.73 10.04 1.80
CA LEU A 58 6.35 10.41 1.46
C LEU A 58 6.05 11.87 1.84
N GLN A 59 6.54 12.33 2.99
CA GLN A 59 6.44 13.73 3.40
C GLN A 59 7.20 14.67 2.44
N ALA A 60 8.36 14.25 1.94
CA ALA A 60 9.11 15.03 0.96
C ALA A 60 8.40 15.12 -0.41
N ILE A 61 7.68 14.06 -0.83
CA ILE A 61 6.93 14.01 -2.09
C ILE A 61 5.62 14.79 -1.99
N PHE A 62 4.83 14.51 -0.97
CA PHE A 62 3.46 15.01 -0.85
C PHE A 62 3.33 16.24 0.04
N GLY A 63 4.30 16.49 0.94
CA GLY A 63 4.27 17.61 1.86
C GLY A 63 3.10 17.54 2.83
N SER A 64 2.52 18.69 3.14
CA SER A 64 1.36 18.85 4.02
C SER A 64 0.01 18.72 3.30
N ARG A 65 -0.01 18.27 2.05
CA ARG A 65 -1.24 18.18 1.24
C ARG A 65 -2.28 17.32 1.95
N ARG A 66 -3.52 17.79 1.89
CA ARG A 66 -4.68 17.05 2.37
C ARG A 66 -5.43 16.45 1.19
N ILE A 67 -5.98 15.26 1.38
CA ILE A 67 -6.67 14.52 0.30
C ILE A 67 -7.82 15.32 -0.27
N GLU A 68 -8.64 15.92 0.58
CA GLU A 68 -9.81 16.72 0.22
C GLU A 68 -9.48 18.03 -0.51
N GLU A 69 -8.22 18.45 -0.50
CA GLU A 69 -7.74 19.67 -1.18
C GLU A 69 -7.12 19.37 -2.56
N LEU A 70 -7.04 18.11 -2.95
CA LEU A 70 -6.44 17.72 -4.22
C LEU A 70 -7.35 18.13 -5.40
N ARG A 71 -6.73 18.48 -6.53
CA ARG A 71 -7.44 18.85 -7.75
C ARG A 71 -8.30 17.73 -8.32
N ARG A 72 -7.91 16.48 -8.07
CA ARG A 72 -8.64 15.28 -8.47
C ARG A 72 -9.07 14.54 -7.22
N THR A 73 -10.31 14.08 -7.18
CA THR A 73 -10.79 13.22 -6.11
C THR A 73 -9.88 12.01 -6.00
N TYR A 74 -9.43 11.74 -4.78
CA TYR A 74 -8.53 10.64 -4.45
C TYR A 74 -9.04 9.90 -3.22
N TYR A 75 -8.79 8.60 -3.20
CA TYR A 75 -8.92 7.78 -2.00
C TYR A 75 -7.86 6.69 -1.96
N CYS A 76 -7.56 6.20 -0.77
CA CYS A 76 -6.77 4.98 -0.59
C CYS A 76 -7.38 4.09 0.49
N ILE A 77 -6.93 2.84 0.53
CA ILE A 77 -7.47 1.82 1.43
C ILE A 77 -6.40 1.39 2.42
N SER A 78 -6.78 1.26 3.68
CA SER A 78 -6.07 0.47 4.67
C SER A 78 -6.96 -0.64 5.22
N THR A 79 -6.34 -1.59 5.91
CA THR A 79 -7.04 -2.62 6.67
C THR A 79 -7.01 -2.24 8.13
N ASN A 80 -8.17 -2.19 8.76
CA ASN A 80 -8.30 -2.08 10.21
C ASN A 80 -8.13 -3.48 10.82
N LEU A 81 -7.00 -3.73 11.48
CA LEU A 81 -6.69 -5.02 12.10
C LEU A 81 -7.57 -5.31 13.32
N THR A 82 -8.09 -4.27 13.97
CA THR A 82 -8.97 -4.41 15.15
C THR A 82 -10.33 -4.96 14.75
N THR A 83 -10.87 -4.51 13.61
CA THR A 83 -12.20 -4.89 13.14
C THR A 83 -12.21 -5.91 12.00
N GLY A 84 -11.08 -6.09 11.32
CA GLY A 84 -10.96 -6.93 10.13
C GLY A 84 -11.58 -6.32 8.87
N LEU A 85 -11.90 -5.02 8.86
CA LEU A 85 -12.61 -4.35 7.77
C LEU A 85 -11.70 -3.40 6.98
N PRO A 86 -11.99 -3.15 5.69
CA PRO A 86 -11.34 -2.11 4.93
C PRO A 86 -11.73 -0.72 5.44
N MET A 87 -10.78 0.20 5.41
CA MET A 87 -10.98 1.60 5.77
C MET A 87 -10.62 2.50 4.60
N VAL A 88 -11.58 3.31 4.16
CA VAL A 88 -11.41 4.24 3.03
C VAL A 88 -10.95 5.57 3.57
N HIS A 89 -9.85 6.08 3.03
CA HIS A 89 -9.29 7.38 3.35
C HIS A 89 -9.49 8.34 2.18
N ASP A 90 -10.44 9.22 2.28
CA ASP A 90 -10.80 10.26 1.31
C ASP A 90 -10.55 11.69 1.80
N ARG A 91 -9.96 11.81 2.99
CA ARG A 91 -9.59 13.08 3.66
C ARG A 91 -8.42 12.89 4.61
N GLY A 92 -7.83 14.00 5.04
CA GLY A 92 -6.69 14.01 5.96
C GLY A 92 -5.35 14.13 5.23
N ASN A 93 -4.24 13.94 5.98
CA ASN A 93 -2.90 14.09 5.41
C ASN A 93 -2.59 12.99 4.40
N LEU A 94 -2.27 13.39 3.16
CA LEU A 94 -2.03 12.48 2.05
C LEU A 94 -0.85 11.54 2.31
N ALA A 95 0.29 12.08 2.76
CA ALA A 95 1.49 11.30 3.00
C ALA A 95 1.26 10.22 4.08
N SER A 96 0.53 10.56 5.14
CA SER A 96 0.21 9.65 6.23
C SER A 96 -0.67 8.50 5.73
N TRP A 97 -1.73 8.79 4.99
CA TRP A 97 -2.65 7.74 4.53
C TRP A 97 -2.07 6.86 3.44
N VAL A 98 -1.26 7.42 2.53
CA VAL A 98 -0.47 6.61 1.58
C VAL A 98 0.49 5.68 2.34
N GLY A 99 1.19 6.19 3.34
CA GLY A 99 2.08 5.39 4.18
C GLY A 99 1.36 4.28 4.94
N THR A 100 0.18 4.56 5.48
CA THR A 100 -0.67 3.57 6.16
C THR A 100 -1.13 2.48 5.19
N SER A 101 -1.58 2.87 3.99
CA SER A 101 -1.99 1.95 2.92
C SER A 101 -0.85 1.03 2.44
N MET A 102 0.40 1.41 2.67
CA MET A 102 1.61 0.66 2.29
C MET A 102 2.29 -0.05 3.48
N SER A 103 1.70 -0.04 4.67
CA SER A 103 2.27 -0.68 5.87
C SER A 103 1.99 -2.18 5.88
N VAL A 104 2.75 -2.94 5.06
CA VAL A 104 2.58 -4.39 4.89
C VAL A 104 2.86 -5.11 6.21
N PRO A 105 1.92 -5.94 6.73
CA PRO A 105 2.10 -6.67 7.98
C PRO A 105 3.37 -7.52 8.00
N GLY A 106 4.11 -7.46 9.11
CA GLY A 106 5.40 -8.14 9.27
C GLY A 106 6.58 -7.41 8.62
N VAL A 107 6.35 -6.63 7.58
CA VAL A 107 7.40 -5.82 6.90
C VAL A 107 7.51 -4.46 7.56
N ALA A 108 6.43 -3.67 7.58
CA ALA A 108 6.35 -2.36 8.22
C ALA A 108 5.47 -2.41 9.48
N PRO A 109 5.68 -1.50 10.45
CA PRO A 109 4.85 -1.47 11.65
C PRO A 109 3.42 -1.01 11.31
N PRO A 110 2.40 -1.56 12.00
CA PRO A 110 1.05 -1.05 11.88
C PRO A 110 0.95 0.38 12.44
N ILE A 111 0.00 1.13 11.93
CA ILE A 111 -0.24 2.53 12.33
C ILE A 111 -1.39 2.57 13.34
N ALA A 112 -1.16 3.19 14.48
CA ALA A 112 -2.21 3.44 15.47
C ALA A 112 -3.03 4.67 15.07
N PHE A 113 -4.35 4.52 15.02
CA PHE A 113 -5.28 5.60 14.70
C PHE A 113 -6.59 5.43 15.48
N GLU A 114 -6.96 6.42 16.29
CA GLU A 114 -8.21 6.45 17.08
C GLU A 114 -8.50 5.19 17.91
N GLY A 115 -7.44 4.55 18.41
CA GLY A 115 -7.56 3.33 19.22
C GLY A 115 -7.50 2.02 18.42
N ASP A 116 -7.50 2.10 17.09
CA ASP A 116 -7.36 0.97 16.19
C ASP A 116 -5.92 0.81 15.66
N LEU A 117 -5.62 -0.37 15.14
CA LEU A 117 -4.39 -0.65 14.41
C LEU A 117 -4.70 -0.82 12.93
N LEU A 118 -4.03 -0.03 12.10
CA LEU A 118 -4.19 -0.04 10.66
C LEU A 118 -2.94 -0.59 9.97
N CYS A 119 -3.14 -1.28 8.87
CA CYS A 119 -2.06 -1.79 8.03
C CYS A 119 -2.41 -1.68 6.54
N ASP A 120 -1.57 -2.25 5.67
CA ASP A 120 -1.78 -2.28 4.23
C ASP A 120 -3.17 -2.77 3.86
N GLY A 121 -3.84 -2.02 2.98
CA GLY A 121 -5.19 -2.34 2.53
C GLY A 121 -5.29 -3.61 1.70
N GLY A 122 -4.18 -4.08 1.13
CA GLY A 122 -4.12 -5.30 0.33
C GLY A 122 -4.48 -6.58 1.08
N VAL A 123 -4.51 -6.52 2.42
CA VAL A 123 -4.98 -7.65 3.24
C VAL A 123 -6.46 -7.96 3.00
N VAL A 124 -7.31 -6.95 2.81
CA VAL A 124 -8.77 -7.14 2.64
C VAL A 124 -9.32 -6.61 1.32
N ASN A 125 -8.73 -5.57 0.73
CA ASN A 125 -9.19 -4.97 -0.53
C ASN A 125 -8.01 -4.46 -1.37
N ASN A 126 -7.40 -5.36 -2.13
CA ASN A 126 -6.21 -5.05 -2.94
C ASN A 126 -6.53 -4.28 -4.23
N LEU A 127 -7.75 -4.41 -4.77
CA LEU A 127 -8.20 -3.71 -5.97
C LEU A 127 -9.56 -3.04 -5.72
N PRO A 128 -9.60 -1.84 -5.11
CA PRO A 128 -10.80 -1.23 -4.55
C PRO A 128 -11.71 -0.61 -5.60
N THR A 129 -12.12 -1.40 -6.61
CA THR A 129 -13.06 -1.01 -7.66
C THR A 129 -14.48 -0.85 -7.15
N ASP A 130 -14.84 -1.57 -6.09
CA ASP A 130 -16.10 -1.45 -5.38
C ASP A 130 -16.30 -0.05 -4.79
N VAL A 131 -15.24 0.53 -4.20
CA VAL A 131 -15.26 1.92 -3.72
C VAL A 131 -15.46 2.89 -4.88
N MET A 132 -14.75 2.66 -6.01
CA MET A 132 -14.90 3.50 -7.20
C MET A 132 -16.32 3.42 -7.78
N GLN A 133 -16.92 2.23 -7.80
CA GLN A 133 -18.31 2.01 -8.25
C GLN A 133 -19.32 2.80 -7.41
N ASN A 134 -19.14 2.82 -6.10
CA ASN A 134 -20.01 3.55 -5.18
C ASN A 134 -19.94 5.09 -5.37
N LEU A 135 -18.92 5.59 -6.05
CA LEU A 135 -18.78 7.01 -6.40
C LEU A 135 -19.50 7.38 -7.70
N GLU A 136 -20.10 6.41 -8.40
CA GLU A 136 -20.98 6.58 -9.60
C GLU A 136 -20.41 7.51 -10.67
N ARG A 137 -19.17 7.31 -11.13
CA ARG A 137 -18.44 8.23 -12.00
C ARG A 137 -18.02 7.66 -13.36
N GLY A 138 -18.90 6.91 -14.01
CA GLY A 138 -18.66 6.48 -15.40
C GLY A 138 -17.80 5.22 -15.51
N VAL A 139 -17.02 5.12 -16.59
CA VAL A 139 -16.16 3.95 -16.86
C VAL A 139 -15.02 3.86 -15.86
N ILE A 140 -14.83 2.67 -15.28
CA ILE A 140 -13.73 2.36 -14.37
C ILE A 140 -12.65 1.63 -15.16
N ILE A 141 -11.41 2.14 -15.09
CA ILE A 141 -10.22 1.48 -15.58
C ILE A 141 -9.42 1.02 -14.36
N ALA A 142 -9.26 -0.29 -14.19
CA ALA A 142 -8.53 -0.87 -13.09
C ALA A 142 -7.27 -1.60 -13.60
N CYS A 143 -6.14 -1.40 -12.91
CA CYS A 143 -4.89 -2.09 -13.17
C CYS A 143 -4.62 -3.07 -12.02
N ASN A 144 -4.79 -4.35 -12.30
CA ASN A 144 -4.45 -5.42 -11.36
C ASN A 144 -3.03 -5.90 -11.65
N VAL A 145 -2.14 -5.70 -10.67
CA VAL A 145 -0.73 -6.14 -10.74
C VAL A 145 -0.47 -7.38 -9.87
N SER A 146 -1.53 -7.96 -9.30
CA SER A 146 -1.41 -9.21 -8.54
C SER A 146 -0.99 -10.35 -9.47
N ASN A 147 -0.21 -11.28 -8.93
CA ASN A 147 0.11 -12.51 -9.66
C ASN A 147 -1.13 -13.40 -9.73
N ASP A 148 -1.59 -13.75 -10.92
CA ASP A 148 -2.72 -14.64 -11.15
C ASP A 148 -2.35 -16.13 -11.00
N GLY A 149 -1.08 -16.43 -10.66
CA GLY A 149 -0.60 -17.78 -10.42
C GLY A 149 -1.15 -18.37 -9.11
N ASP A 150 -1.67 -19.60 -9.19
CA ASP A 150 -2.01 -20.39 -8.01
C ASP A 150 -0.75 -20.61 -7.15
N ILE A 151 -0.72 -20.02 -5.96
CA ILE A 151 0.32 -20.34 -4.97
C ILE A 151 -0.05 -21.68 -4.33
N ARG A 152 0.53 -22.78 -4.84
CA ARG A 152 0.34 -24.13 -4.28
C ARG A 152 1.47 -24.46 -3.33
N ALA A 153 1.14 -24.87 -2.10
CA ALA A 153 2.15 -25.37 -1.19
C ALA A 153 2.79 -26.64 -1.75
N PRO A 154 4.11 -26.81 -1.64
CA PRO A 154 4.76 -28.06 -1.97
C PRO A 154 4.35 -29.14 -0.93
N GLY A 155 3.69 -30.21 -1.40
CA GLY A 155 3.26 -31.33 -0.58
C GLY A 155 1.75 -31.46 -0.41
N ALA A 156 1.29 -32.68 -0.12
CA ALA A 156 -0.10 -33.02 0.15
C ALA A 156 -0.26 -33.34 1.63
N GLY A 157 -1.05 -32.56 2.36
CA GLY A 157 -1.39 -32.80 3.76
C GLY A 157 -1.27 -31.57 4.65
N ILE A 158 -1.77 -31.70 5.88
CA ILE A 158 -1.62 -30.67 6.93
C ILE A 158 -0.28 -30.94 7.63
N GLY A 159 0.64 -29.99 7.58
CA GLY A 159 1.94 -30.06 8.25
C GLY A 159 2.78 -28.83 7.99
N GLU A 160 3.85 -28.67 8.76
CA GLU A 160 4.84 -27.64 8.48
C GLU A 160 5.52 -27.93 7.14
N PRO A 161 5.58 -26.96 6.21
CA PRO A 161 6.25 -27.16 4.95
C PRO A 161 7.75 -27.33 5.17
N ASP A 162 8.38 -28.26 4.47
CA ASP A 162 9.84 -28.41 4.46
C ASP A 162 10.49 -27.10 4.00
N GLN A 163 11.26 -26.48 4.89
CA GLN A 163 11.92 -25.19 4.59
C GLN A 163 12.84 -25.29 3.37
N ALA A 164 13.50 -26.43 3.14
CA ALA A 164 14.33 -26.62 1.96
C ALA A 164 13.51 -26.76 0.68
N ALA A 165 12.29 -27.28 0.76
CA ALA A 165 11.35 -27.31 -0.37
C ALA A 165 10.79 -25.91 -0.66
N LEU A 166 10.47 -25.10 0.37
CA LEU A 166 10.03 -23.72 0.22
C LEU A 166 11.09 -22.83 -0.43
N LEU A 167 12.37 -22.99 -0.05
CA LEU A 167 13.48 -22.21 -0.66
C LEU A 167 13.74 -22.58 -2.12
N ARG A 168 13.39 -23.78 -2.56
CA ARG A 168 13.53 -24.25 -3.95
C ARG A 168 12.27 -24.04 -4.77
N TRP A 169 11.17 -23.69 -4.12
CA TRP A 169 9.91 -23.48 -4.76
C TRP A 169 9.92 -22.15 -5.53
N LYS A 170 9.78 -22.26 -6.84
CA LYS A 170 9.58 -21.12 -7.74
C LYS A 170 8.10 -21.12 -8.08
N GLY A 171 7.31 -20.30 -7.35
CA GLY A 171 5.88 -20.15 -7.56
C GLY A 171 5.48 -19.84 -8.98
#